data_6e6b8ef1b6d36aab18b1bbd71c2aadb2
#
_entry.id   6e6b8ef1b6d36aab18b1bbd71c2aadb2
#
_cell.length_a   1.000
_cell.length_b   1.000
_cell.length_c   1.000
_cell.angle_alpha   90.00
_cell.angle_beta   90.00
_cell.angle_gamma   90.00
#
_symmetry.space_group_name_H-M   'P 1'
#
loop_
_entity.id
_entity.type
_entity.pdbx_description
1 polymer ?
#
loop_
_entity_poly.entity_id
_entity_poly.type
_entity_poly.pdbx_seq_one_letter_code
_entity_poly.pdbx_strand_id
1 'polypeptide(L)'
;MLTTKRHLIAGAAALAVAGAAIAASDGWSLPSWLHRSTAATAVAPVAEPAPARVEPLPAGTVPNYRGIVQHQGPAVVGVTVSGLRNVDEGDGPSIEDDPFFGFFRGLPGWRMPPRGGGGAMPFRGQGSGFIVSPDGLVLTNAHVVRDAKQVTVKLSDRREFSAKVLGSDPATDIAVLKIDAKGLTTVMLGDPSAVQVGDWVLAIGAPYGFEQSATQGIVSAKGRSLPGDGVVPFIQTDAAVNPGNSGGPLFDAGGRVIGINAQIYSQNGGFQGLAFAIPVDVALRVKDQIVAHGHVDHARLGVTLQDLSAPLAGSFGMKSPDGALVASVVPGSAAAKAGLKAGDVITAVDDNAVHVAGDVSSRVGLAKPGDRMTLVLWRDKSRVDLPVTLGRAEGASAQAATPADSEKLGLALRPLERGELRSAGLDHGLLIEQVTGPARMAGIEAGDVLLALNGKPVQRVEQVREVMRSRPKQVALLVSRDGQQIFVPVELG
;
A
#
# COMPACT_ATOMS: atom_id res chain seq x y z
N MET A 1 -30.81 27.58 -36.42
CA MET A 1 -30.98 26.47 -37.38
C MET A 1 -30.76 25.17 -36.61
N LEU A 2 -31.83 24.67 -36.01
CA LEU A 2 -31.86 23.45 -35.20
C LEU A 2 -33.31 22.97 -35.24
N THR A 3 -33.68 22.15 -36.21
CA THR A 3 -34.90 21.31 -36.20
C THR A 3 -34.85 20.41 -37.44
N THR A 4 -34.42 19.19 -37.33
CA THR A 4 -34.75 18.08 -38.24
C THR A 4 -34.01 16.81 -37.80
N LYS A 5 -34.47 16.14 -36.72
CA LYS A 5 -34.10 14.74 -36.40
C LYS A 5 -35.08 14.04 -35.43
N ARG A 6 -36.42 14.27 -35.62
CA ARG A 6 -37.43 13.64 -34.76
C ARG A 6 -38.57 12.89 -35.49
N HIS A 7 -38.44 12.60 -36.78
CA HIS A 7 -39.51 11.97 -37.55
C HIS A 7 -39.19 10.62 -38.21
N LEU A 8 -38.16 9.90 -37.79
CA LEU A 8 -37.79 8.59 -38.41
C LEU A 8 -38.00 7.35 -37.54
N ILE A 9 -38.58 7.48 -36.33
CA ILE A 9 -38.84 6.32 -35.44
C ILE A 9 -40.34 5.95 -35.35
N ALA A 10 -41.23 6.76 -35.91
CA ALA A 10 -42.70 6.48 -35.87
C ALA A 10 -43.22 5.62 -37.04
N GLY A 11 -42.40 5.26 -38.02
CA GLY A 11 -42.83 4.55 -39.23
C GLY A 11 -42.76 3.01 -39.17
N ALA A 12 -42.00 2.45 -38.22
CA ALA A 12 -41.77 0.98 -38.18
C ALA A 12 -42.76 0.20 -37.29
N ALA A 13 -43.52 0.87 -36.44
CA ALA A 13 -44.48 0.22 -35.53
C ALA A 13 -45.91 0.01 -36.16
N ALA A 14 -46.21 0.72 -37.24
CA ALA A 14 -47.54 0.66 -37.85
C ALA A 14 -47.74 -0.51 -38.87
N LEU A 15 -46.67 -1.13 -39.34
CA LEU A 15 -46.73 -2.23 -40.32
C LEU A 15 -46.84 -3.63 -39.70
N ALA A 16 -46.58 -3.78 -38.41
CA ALA A 16 -46.66 -5.07 -37.71
C ALA A 16 -48.08 -5.40 -37.19
N VAL A 17 -49.00 -4.44 -37.09
CA VAL A 17 -50.38 -4.64 -36.58
C VAL A 17 -51.37 -4.92 -37.72
N ALA A 18 -51.08 -4.54 -38.96
CA ALA A 18 -51.91 -4.78 -40.09
C ALA A 18 -51.85 -6.24 -40.66
N GLY A 19 -50.79 -6.99 -40.34
CA GLY A 19 -50.63 -8.38 -40.80
C GLY A 19 -51.33 -9.43 -39.94
N ALA A 20 -51.81 -9.09 -38.75
CA ALA A 20 -52.49 -10.04 -37.85
C ALA A 20 -53.99 -10.06 -37.94
N ALA A 21 -54.58 -9.12 -38.69
CA ALA A 21 -56.05 -9.00 -38.78
C ALA A 21 -56.71 -9.72 -40.01
N ILE A 22 -55.95 -10.28 -40.94
CA ILE A 22 -56.43 -10.93 -42.15
C ILE A 22 -56.44 -12.46 -42.07
N ALA A 23 -55.85 -13.07 -41.03
CA ALA A 23 -55.77 -14.52 -40.87
C ALA A 23 -56.91 -15.15 -40.06
N ALA A 24 -58.00 -14.42 -39.75
CA ALA A 24 -59.06 -14.88 -38.87
C ALA A 24 -60.37 -15.15 -39.56
N SER A 25 -60.46 -15.14 -40.92
CA SER A 25 -61.73 -15.27 -41.62
C SER A 25 -61.92 -16.49 -42.55
N ASP A 26 -60.92 -17.32 -42.74
CA ASP A 26 -61.09 -18.53 -43.57
C ASP A 26 -60.54 -19.76 -42.86
N GLY A 27 -61.49 -20.73 -42.59
CA GLY A 27 -61.27 -21.93 -41.81
C GLY A 27 -60.36 -22.97 -42.47
N TRP A 28 -59.07 -22.69 -42.52
CA TRP A 28 -58.03 -23.66 -42.90
C TRP A 28 -57.33 -24.21 -41.66
N SER A 29 -57.68 -25.46 -41.32
CA SER A 29 -56.96 -26.23 -40.30
C SER A 29 -55.65 -26.76 -40.89
N LEU A 30 -54.54 -26.33 -40.31
CA LEU A 30 -53.19 -26.87 -40.66
C LEU A 30 -53.10 -28.34 -40.22
N PRO A 31 -52.41 -29.21 -40.97
CA PRO A 31 -52.27 -30.64 -40.65
C PRO A 31 -51.48 -30.82 -39.33
N SER A 32 -51.90 -31.80 -38.51
CA SER A 32 -51.40 -32.08 -37.13
C SER A 32 -49.89 -32.46 -37.01
N TRP A 33 -49.18 -32.69 -38.11
CA TRP A 33 -47.79 -32.99 -38.09
C TRP A 33 -46.89 -31.74 -37.94
N LEU A 34 -47.42 -30.54 -38.04
CA LEU A 34 -46.70 -29.26 -37.83
C LEU A 34 -46.65 -28.83 -36.35
N HIS A 35 -47.31 -29.56 -35.44
CA HIS A 35 -47.21 -29.31 -34.01
C HIS A 35 -46.12 -30.16 -33.34
N ARG A 36 -44.87 -30.14 -33.84
CA ARG A 36 -43.74 -30.53 -33.02
C ARG A 36 -43.37 -29.34 -32.15
N SER A 37 -43.96 -29.29 -30.97
CA SER A 37 -43.53 -28.45 -29.89
C SER A 37 -42.12 -28.84 -29.46
N THR A 38 -41.13 -28.17 -29.99
CA THR A 38 -39.87 -28.03 -29.28
C THR A 38 -40.13 -27.09 -28.13
N ALA A 39 -40.39 -27.64 -26.96
CA ALA A 39 -40.37 -26.88 -25.72
C ALA A 39 -38.93 -26.37 -25.53
N ALA A 40 -38.63 -25.21 -26.10
CA ALA A 40 -37.49 -24.44 -25.71
C ALA A 40 -37.73 -24.00 -24.27
N THR A 41 -37.07 -24.66 -23.32
CA THR A 41 -37.02 -24.22 -21.94
C THR A 41 -36.40 -22.80 -21.96
N ALA A 42 -37.24 -21.79 -21.89
CA ALA A 42 -36.82 -20.42 -21.70
C ALA A 42 -36.11 -20.38 -20.34
N VAL A 43 -34.78 -20.34 -20.37
CA VAL A 43 -33.99 -20.00 -19.20
C VAL A 43 -34.42 -18.58 -18.84
N ALA A 44 -35.14 -18.44 -17.74
CA ALA A 44 -35.46 -17.13 -17.20
C ALA A 44 -34.13 -16.37 -16.97
N PRO A 45 -34.04 -15.10 -17.41
CA PRO A 45 -32.85 -14.30 -17.11
C PRO A 45 -32.71 -14.27 -15.59
N VAL A 46 -31.53 -14.70 -15.10
CA VAL A 46 -31.15 -14.53 -13.71
C VAL A 46 -31.16 -13.02 -13.49
N ALA A 47 -32.13 -12.56 -12.70
CA ALA A 47 -32.16 -11.15 -12.30
C ALA A 47 -30.85 -10.84 -11.57
N GLU A 48 -30.06 -9.91 -12.10
CA GLU A 48 -28.93 -9.36 -11.34
C GLU A 48 -29.46 -8.87 -9.99
N PRO A 49 -28.79 -9.24 -8.86
CA PRO A 49 -29.21 -8.74 -7.57
C PRO A 49 -29.19 -7.21 -7.63
N ALA A 50 -30.33 -6.59 -7.38
CA ALA A 50 -30.42 -5.14 -7.30
C ALA A 50 -29.40 -4.66 -6.28
N PRO A 51 -28.60 -3.59 -6.57
CA PRO A 51 -27.64 -3.05 -5.62
C PRO A 51 -28.35 -2.81 -4.29
N ALA A 52 -27.75 -3.34 -3.21
CA ALA A 52 -28.28 -3.20 -1.86
C ALA A 52 -28.51 -1.71 -1.59
N ARG A 53 -29.74 -1.30 -1.33
CA ARG A 53 -30.06 0.06 -0.92
C ARG A 53 -29.40 0.28 0.44
N VAL A 54 -28.38 1.14 0.48
CA VAL A 54 -27.83 1.65 1.74
C VAL A 54 -28.96 2.45 2.39
N GLU A 55 -29.49 1.96 3.51
CA GLU A 55 -30.46 2.74 4.28
C GLU A 55 -29.76 4.01 4.80
N PRO A 56 -30.34 5.21 4.58
CA PRO A 56 -29.78 6.44 5.12
C PRO A 56 -29.75 6.33 6.65
N LEU A 57 -28.62 6.69 7.26
CA LEU A 57 -28.52 6.78 8.72
C LEU A 57 -29.63 7.70 9.26
N PRO A 58 -30.23 7.40 10.44
CA PRO A 58 -31.21 8.27 11.04
C PRO A 58 -30.65 9.70 11.17
N ALA A 59 -31.40 10.69 10.76
CA ALA A 59 -31.02 12.09 10.89
C ALA A 59 -30.70 12.41 12.36
N GLY A 60 -29.48 12.89 12.65
CA GLY A 60 -29.07 13.31 13.99
C GLY A 60 -27.99 12.47 14.68
N THR A 61 -27.47 11.40 14.07
CA THR A 61 -26.37 10.58 14.62
C THR A 61 -24.99 11.19 14.36
N VAL A 62 -24.79 12.47 14.68
CA VAL A 62 -23.43 13.05 14.71
C VAL A 62 -22.76 12.57 16.00
N PRO A 63 -21.50 12.07 15.94
CA PRO A 63 -20.78 11.66 17.15
C PRO A 63 -20.67 12.79 18.17
N ASN A 64 -20.74 12.46 19.45
CA ASN A 64 -20.54 13.42 20.51
C ASN A 64 -19.04 13.71 20.71
N TYR A 65 -18.43 14.42 19.76
CA TYR A 65 -17.00 14.75 19.82
C TYR A 65 -16.59 15.49 21.09
N ARG A 66 -17.47 16.39 21.63
CA ARG A 66 -17.21 17.05 22.92
C ARG A 66 -17.06 16.02 24.04
N GLY A 67 -17.95 15.04 24.10
CA GLY A 67 -17.88 13.97 25.09
C GLY A 67 -16.62 13.13 24.93
N ILE A 68 -16.24 12.80 23.69
CA ILE A 68 -15.00 12.06 23.42
C ILE A 68 -13.78 12.84 23.92
N VAL A 69 -13.65 14.12 23.59
CA VAL A 69 -12.54 14.97 24.06
C VAL A 69 -12.52 15.06 25.59
N GLN A 70 -13.66 15.23 26.24
CA GLN A 70 -13.75 15.32 27.70
C GLN A 70 -13.31 14.04 28.40
N HIS A 71 -13.67 12.86 27.86
CA HIS A 71 -13.40 11.57 28.51
C HIS A 71 -12.04 10.97 28.10
N GLN A 72 -11.64 11.10 26.83
CA GLN A 72 -10.40 10.50 26.31
C GLN A 72 -9.23 11.47 26.30
N GLY A 73 -9.49 12.76 26.19
CA GLY A 73 -8.47 13.80 26.17
C GLY A 73 -7.46 13.73 27.33
N PRO A 74 -7.88 13.50 28.58
CA PRO A 74 -6.95 13.37 29.72
C PRO A 74 -5.86 12.28 29.51
N ALA A 75 -6.10 11.30 28.66
CA ALA A 75 -5.13 10.26 28.31
C ALA A 75 -4.22 10.62 27.13
N VAL A 76 -4.48 11.73 26.42
CA VAL A 76 -3.63 12.21 25.31
C VAL A 76 -2.57 13.14 25.88
N VAL A 77 -1.32 12.92 25.48
CA VAL A 77 -0.14 13.59 26.06
C VAL A 77 0.71 14.24 24.97
N GLY A 78 1.40 15.33 25.33
CA GLY A 78 2.46 15.90 24.52
C GLY A 78 3.77 15.16 24.76
N VAL A 79 4.52 14.92 23.69
CA VAL A 79 5.86 14.31 23.72
C VAL A 79 6.86 15.33 23.20
N THR A 80 7.81 15.72 24.03
CA THR A 80 8.91 16.62 23.66
C THR A 80 10.22 15.86 23.75
N VAL A 81 11.06 16.01 22.73
CA VAL A 81 12.37 15.35 22.67
C VAL A 81 13.48 16.34 22.47
N SER A 82 14.64 16.04 23.02
CA SER A 82 15.88 16.76 22.75
C SER A 82 17.05 15.78 22.59
N GLY A 83 18.00 16.13 21.74
CA GLY A 83 19.14 15.29 21.44
C GLY A 83 20.26 16.07 20.77
N LEU A 84 21.28 15.33 20.34
CA LEU A 84 22.40 15.81 19.53
C LEU A 84 22.43 14.98 18.25
N ARG A 85 22.42 15.63 17.09
CA ARG A 85 22.57 14.98 15.80
C ARG A 85 23.95 15.32 15.22
N ASN A 86 24.68 14.31 14.80
CA ASN A 86 25.92 14.50 14.04
C ASN A 86 25.55 14.87 12.59
N VAL A 87 26.15 15.94 12.09
CA VAL A 87 26.07 16.33 10.69
C VAL A 87 27.36 15.87 10.04
N ASP A 88 27.40 14.62 9.57
CA ASP A 88 28.50 14.10 8.77
C ASP A 88 28.39 14.64 7.33
N GLU A 89 29.50 15.20 6.84
CA GLU A 89 29.67 15.55 5.42
C GLU A 89 29.97 14.27 4.62
N GLY A 90 28.94 13.51 4.22
CA GLY A 90 29.15 12.38 3.33
C GLY A 90 27.98 11.40 3.31
N ASP A 91 27.33 11.31 2.16
CA ASP A 91 26.62 10.15 1.60
C ASP A 91 25.56 9.45 2.50
N GLY A 92 24.77 10.20 3.25
CA GLY A 92 23.50 9.76 3.81
C GLY A 92 22.34 10.46 3.15
N PRO A 93 21.09 9.91 3.19
CA PRO A 93 19.92 10.62 2.72
C PRO A 93 19.89 12.00 3.37
N SER A 94 19.84 13.04 2.54
CA SER A 94 19.91 14.42 3.00
C SER A 94 18.77 14.67 3.99
N ILE A 95 18.97 15.53 4.98
CA ILE A 95 17.89 16.01 5.88
C ILE A 95 16.68 16.52 5.04
N GLU A 96 16.92 16.82 3.78
CA GLU A 96 15.93 17.26 2.79
C GLU A 96 15.02 16.14 2.31
N ASP A 97 15.46 14.89 2.36
CA ASP A 97 14.72 13.72 1.87
C ASP A 97 13.94 12.99 2.98
N ASP A 98 14.14 13.36 4.27
CA ASP A 98 13.32 12.82 5.36
C ASP A 98 11.95 13.53 5.39
N PRO A 99 10.84 12.83 5.10
CA PRO A 99 9.49 13.41 5.07
C PRO A 99 9.13 14.14 6.38
N PHE A 100 9.68 13.70 7.51
CA PHE A 100 9.50 14.30 8.82
C PHE A 100 10.14 15.71 8.90
N PHE A 101 11.36 15.89 8.38
CA PHE A 101 12.02 17.19 8.37
C PHE A 101 11.43 18.16 7.35
N GLY A 102 10.96 17.68 6.21
CA GLY A 102 10.18 18.48 5.27
C GLY A 102 8.93 19.08 5.91
N PHE A 103 8.31 18.31 6.81
CA PHE A 103 7.13 18.70 7.58
C PHE A 103 7.39 19.85 8.59
N PHE A 104 8.60 19.93 9.18
CA PHE A 104 8.95 20.98 10.16
C PHE A 104 9.59 22.23 9.52
N ARG A 105 9.91 22.23 8.24
CA ARG A 105 10.61 23.32 7.53
C ARG A 105 9.90 24.69 7.59
N GLY A 106 8.60 24.73 7.83
CA GLY A 106 7.77 25.94 7.85
C GLY A 106 7.50 26.53 9.24
N LEU A 107 8.01 25.92 10.32
CA LEU A 107 7.65 26.36 11.67
C LEU A 107 8.44 27.57 12.15
N PRO A 108 7.78 28.60 12.79
CA PRO A 108 8.45 29.73 13.39
C PRO A 108 9.43 29.25 14.50
N GLY A 109 10.70 29.63 14.40
CA GLY A 109 11.74 29.25 15.35
C GLY A 109 12.61 28.07 14.91
N TRP A 110 12.25 27.37 13.83
CA TRP A 110 13.11 26.37 13.22
C TRP A 110 14.13 27.07 12.30
N ARG A 111 15.39 27.14 12.72
CA ARG A 111 16.51 27.62 11.90
C ARG A 111 17.31 26.43 11.40
N MET A 112 17.45 26.29 10.09
CA MET A 112 18.45 25.42 9.52
C MET A 112 19.85 25.90 9.95
N PRO A 113 20.71 25.00 10.42
CA PRO A 113 22.11 25.32 10.66
C PRO A 113 22.79 25.76 9.34
N PRO A 114 23.71 26.73 9.36
CA PRO A 114 24.48 27.07 8.19
C PRO A 114 25.30 25.87 7.71
N ARG A 115 25.30 25.63 6.40
CA ARG A 115 26.16 24.63 5.75
C ARG A 115 27.63 24.98 6.02
N GLY A 116 28.36 24.15 6.74
CA GLY A 116 29.80 24.27 6.92
C GLY A 116 30.22 24.13 8.39
N GLY A 117 30.41 22.92 8.86
CA GLY A 117 30.99 22.61 10.15
C GLY A 117 30.56 21.25 10.67
N GLY A 118 31.34 20.19 10.44
CA GLY A 118 31.08 18.88 11.03
C GLY A 118 31.09 19.00 12.57
N GLY A 119 29.92 18.70 13.19
CA GLY A 119 29.75 18.72 14.63
C GLY A 119 28.38 18.30 15.08
N ALA A 120 28.27 17.83 16.34
CA ALA A 120 27.00 17.45 16.94
C ALA A 120 26.15 18.69 17.22
N MET A 121 24.99 18.81 16.60
CA MET A 121 24.06 19.93 16.76
C MET A 121 22.89 19.55 17.66
N PRO A 122 22.49 20.38 18.64
CA PRO A 122 21.31 20.14 19.45
C PRO A 122 20.05 20.31 18.61
N PHE A 123 19.13 19.35 18.74
CA PHE A 123 17.79 19.43 18.15
C PHE A 123 16.70 19.31 19.22
N ARG A 124 15.53 19.82 18.91
CA ARG A 124 14.29 19.61 19.67
C ARG A 124 13.20 19.15 18.70
N GLY A 125 12.48 18.11 19.09
CA GLY A 125 11.31 17.62 18.36
C GLY A 125 10.08 17.59 19.25
N GLN A 126 8.90 17.54 18.67
CA GLN A 126 7.63 17.50 19.36
C GLN A 126 6.66 16.58 18.63
N GLY A 127 5.83 15.90 19.40
CA GLY A 127 4.76 15.06 18.90
C GLY A 127 3.71 14.85 19.99
N SER A 128 2.83 13.92 19.76
CA SER A 128 1.80 13.48 20.68
C SER A 128 2.01 12.02 21.06
N GLY A 129 1.30 11.60 22.09
CA GLY A 129 1.18 10.21 22.48
C GLY A 129 -0.12 9.99 23.26
N PHE A 130 -0.36 8.78 23.68
CA PHE A 130 -1.49 8.47 24.55
C PHE A 130 -1.18 7.33 25.53
N ILE A 131 -1.80 7.41 26.68
CA ILE A 131 -1.57 6.49 27.81
C ILE A 131 -2.42 5.24 27.59
N VAL A 132 -1.78 4.06 27.59
CA VAL A 132 -2.43 2.75 27.41
C VAL A 132 -2.47 1.89 28.67
N SER A 133 -1.76 2.32 29.73
CA SER A 133 -1.81 1.63 31.02
C SER A 133 -1.79 2.62 32.20
N PRO A 134 -2.49 2.31 33.32
CA PRO A 134 -2.57 3.20 34.49
C PRO A 134 -1.21 3.43 35.19
N ASP A 135 -0.24 2.60 34.92
CA ASP A 135 1.13 2.67 35.46
C ASP A 135 2.10 3.45 34.55
N GLY A 136 1.61 4.03 33.45
CA GLY A 136 2.36 4.99 32.65
C GLY A 136 3.05 4.46 31.39
N LEU A 137 2.51 3.42 30.74
CA LEU A 137 2.88 3.10 29.37
C LEU A 137 2.21 4.09 28.40
N VAL A 138 3.00 4.66 27.50
CA VAL A 138 2.57 5.61 26.49
C VAL A 138 2.99 5.11 25.11
N LEU A 139 2.09 5.17 24.14
CA LEU A 139 2.36 4.93 22.73
C LEU A 139 2.56 6.25 22.00
N THR A 140 3.51 6.27 21.08
CA THR A 140 3.80 7.36 20.15
C THR A 140 4.45 6.81 18.86
N ASN A 141 4.79 7.66 17.90
CA ASN A 141 5.54 7.23 16.72
C ASN A 141 7.05 7.07 17.00
N ALA A 142 7.70 6.15 16.29
CA ALA A 142 9.14 5.93 16.39
C ALA A 142 9.93 7.16 15.90
N HIS A 143 9.46 7.81 14.82
CA HIS A 143 10.11 9.01 14.29
C HIS A 143 10.09 10.18 15.29
N VAL A 144 9.10 10.28 16.19
CA VAL A 144 9.01 11.32 17.22
C VAL A 144 10.17 11.20 18.22
N VAL A 145 10.61 9.97 18.54
CA VAL A 145 11.65 9.72 19.54
C VAL A 145 13.02 9.34 18.94
N ARG A 146 13.13 9.38 17.60
CA ARG A 146 14.37 9.06 16.89
C ARG A 146 15.50 10.00 17.35
N ASP A 147 16.67 9.44 17.61
CA ASP A 147 17.89 10.15 18.06
C ASP A 147 17.72 10.95 19.36
N ALA A 148 16.61 10.79 20.08
CA ALA A 148 16.35 11.50 21.33
C ALA A 148 17.28 11.01 22.44
N LYS A 149 17.99 11.96 23.10
CA LYS A 149 18.73 11.70 24.35
C LYS A 149 17.81 11.88 25.58
N GLN A 150 16.84 12.75 25.48
CA GLN A 150 15.88 13.02 26.52
C GLN A 150 14.48 13.09 25.93
N VAL A 151 13.54 12.42 26.56
CA VAL A 151 12.10 12.42 26.22
C VAL A 151 11.33 12.89 27.43
N THR A 152 10.46 13.88 27.25
CA THR A 152 9.55 14.41 28.27
C THR A 152 8.12 14.22 27.81
N VAL A 153 7.30 13.63 28.67
CA VAL A 153 5.86 13.47 28.47
C VAL A 153 5.14 14.49 29.35
N LYS A 154 4.29 15.32 28.72
CA LYS A 154 3.46 16.32 29.38
C LYS A 154 2.00 15.89 29.32
N LEU A 155 1.40 15.76 30.49
CA LEU A 155 -0.02 15.40 30.65
C LEU A 155 -0.93 16.62 30.39
N SER A 156 -2.23 16.37 30.22
CA SER A 156 -3.26 17.39 30.05
C SER A 156 -3.42 18.32 31.27
N ASP A 157 -3.09 17.83 32.47
CA ASP A 157 -3.06 18.61 33.71
C ASP A 157 -1.75 19.39 33.91
N ARG A 158 -0.89 19.46 32.89
CA ARG A 158 0.40 20.17 32.84
C ARG A 158 1.54 19.52 33.64
N ARG A 159 1.33 18.36 34.28
CA ARG A 159 2.44 17.61 34.88
C ARG A 159 3.36 17.11 33.79
N GLU A 160 4.66 17.19 34.05
CA GLU A 160 5.71 16.73 33.14
C GLU A 160 6.50 15.59 33.78
N PHE A 161 6.79 14.57 32.99
CA PHE A 161 7.54 13.39 33.42
C PHE A 161 8.67 13.12 32.44
N SER A 162 9.86 12.81 32.96
CA SER A 162 10.89 12.18 32.13
C SER A 162 10.42 10.80 31.71
N ALA A 163 10.49 10.49 30.44
CA ALA A 163 10.06 9.21 29.88
C ALA A 163 11.27 8.37 29.46
N LYS A 164 11.24 7.09 29.81
CA LYS A 164 12.16 6.09 29.29
C LYS A 164 11.59 5.50 28.00
N VAL A 165 12.35 5.53 26.91
CA VAL A 165 12.02 4.76 25.69
C VAL A 165 12.30 3.30 25.98
N LEU A 166 11.24 2.46 26.05
CA LEU A 166 11.40 1.01 26.24
C LEU A 166 11.88 0.34 24.96
N GLY A 167 11.48 0.86 23.80
CA GLY A 167 11.89 0.46 22.49
C GLY A 167 11.13 1.22 21.41
N SER A 168 11.64 1.14 20.20
CA SER A 168 10.99 1.71 19.01
C SER A 168 11.17 0.76 17.83
N ASP A 169 10.18 0.74 16.96
CA ASP A 169 10.18 -0.04 15.73
C ASP A 169 10.03 0.88 14.52
N PRO A 170 11.11 1.16 13.81
CA PRO A 170 11.07 2.01 12.62
C PRO A 170 10.24 1.44 11.47
N ALA A 171 10.07 0.11 11.39
CA ALA A 171 9.33 -0.52 10.29
C ALA A 171 7.83 -0.30 10.39
N THR A 172 7.29 -0.18 11.60
CA THR A 172 5.88 0.15 11.85
C THR A 172 5.68 1.58 12.33
N ASP A 173 6.76 2.33 12.54
CA ASP A 173 6.78 3.68 13.10
C ASP A 173 6.09 3.79 14.48
N ILE A 174 6.28 2.79 15.36
CA ILE A 174 5.73 2.76 16.73
C ILE A 174 6.86 2.82 17.75
N ALA A 175 6.67 3.61 18.81
CA ALA A 175 7.51 3.61 19.99
C ALA A 175 6.69 3.46 21.27
N VAL A 176 7.31 2.82 22.27
CA VAL A 176 6.73 2.61 23.61
C VAL A 176 7.57 3.36 24.63
N LEU A 177 6.90 4.24 25.36
CA LEU A 177 7.51 5.03 26.43
C LEU A 177 6.97 4.56 27.78
N LYS A 178 7.77 4.76 28.83
CA LYS A 178 7.38 4.54 30.23
C LYS A 178 7.66 5.79 31.05
N ILE A 179 6.64 6.30 31.71
CA ILE A 179 6.76 7.36 32.72
C ILE A 179 6.54 6.78 34.12
N ASP A 180 7.18 7.36 35.12
CA ASP A 180 7.00 6.98 36.53
C ASP A 180 5.81 7.72 37.14
N ALA A 181 4.61 7.22 36.83
CA ALA A 181 3.34 7.75 37.35
C ALA A 181 2.36 6.59 37.52
N LYS A 182 1.37 6.78 38.39
CA LYS A 182 0.34 5.78 38.71
C LYS A 182 -1.05 6.43 38.73
N GLY A 183 -2.06 5.58 38.53
CA GLY A 183 -3.48 6.04 38.57
C GLY A 183 -3.82 6.97 37.40
N LEU A 184 -3.13 6.79 36.26
CA LEU A 184 -3.34 7.59 35.08
C LEU A 184 -4.62 7.17 34.33
N THR A 185 -5.30 8.15 33.75
CA THR A 185 -6.40 7.89 32.80
C THR A 185 -5.81 7.25 31.54
N THR A 186 -6.44 6.18 31.06
CA THR A 186 -6.05 5.48 29.84
C THR A 186 -7.09 5.64 28.75
N VAL A 187 -6.69 5.56 27.49
CA VAL A 187 -7.63 5.52 26.38
C VAL A 187 -8.42 4.22 26.36
N MET A 188 -9.62 4.25 25.78
CA MET A 188 -10.34 3.04 25.37
C MET A 188 -9.81 2.59 24.00
N LEU A 189 -9.46 1.31 23.89
CA LEU A 189 -8.98 0.72 22.64
C LEU A 189 -10.16 0.17 21.83
N GLY A 190 -10.13 0.37 20.52
CA GLY A 190 -11.12 -0.10 19.55
C GLY A 190 -10.58 -1.26 18.69
N ASP A 191 -11.40 -1.63 17.71
CA ASP A 191 -11.08 -2.66 16.73
C ASP A 191 -11.04 -2.03 15.31
N PRO A 192 -9.84 -1.88 14.71
CA PRO A 192 -9.71 -1.34 13.36
C PRO A 192 -10.38 -2.22 12.28
N SER A 193 -10.59 -3.52 12.55
CA SER A 193 -11.23 -4.42 11.59
C SER A 193 -12.70 -4.10 11.40
N ALA A 194 -13.38 -3.67 12.46
CA ALA A 194 -14.80 -3.30 12.45
C ALA A 194 -15.08 -1.96 11.73
N VAL A 195 -14.06 -1.10 11.57
CA VAL A 195 -14.20 0.22 10.96
C VAL A 195 -14.39 0.11 9.45
N GLN A 196 -15.26 0.96 8.89
CA GLN A 196 -15.56 1.00 7.46
C GLN A 196 -15.25 2.38 6.86
N VAL A 197 -15.07 2.42 5.54
CA VAL A 197 -14.94 3.68 4.79
C VAL A 197 -16.25 4.46 4.93
N GLY A 198 -16.13 5.75 5.28
CA GLY A 198 -17.25 6.61 5.59
C GLY A 198 -17.55 6.76 7.09
N ASP A 199 -16.97 5.94 7.97
CA ASP A 199 -17.13 6.07 9.42
C ASP A 199 -16.48 7.36 9.93
N TRP A 200 -17.15 8.02 10.87
CA TRP A 200 -16.64 9.23 11.52
C TRP A 200 -15.44 8.93 12.39
N VAL A 201 -14.45 9.82 12.33
CA VAL A 201 -13.25 9.74 13.15
C VAL A 201 -12.88 11.09 13.76
N LEU A 202 -12.15 11.03 14.89
CA LEU A 202 -11.64 12.18 15.61
C LEU A 202 -10.15 11.97 15.89
N ALA A 203 -9.28 12.82 15.35
CA ALA A 203 -7.87 12.87 15.70
C ALA A 203 -7.67 13.85 16.86
N ILE A 204 -6.94 13.43 17.90
CA ILE A 204 -6.55 14.30 19.01
C ILE A 204 -5.03 14.31 19.12
N GLY A 205 -4.45 15.51 19.21
CA GLY A 205 -3.02 15.71 19.49
C GLY A 205 -2.83 16.74 20.60
N ALA A 206 -1.60 16.85 21.10
CA ALA A 206 -1.16 17.85 22.06
C ALA A 206 0.05 18.61 21.52
N PRO A 207 -0.08 19.32 20.37
CA PRO A 207 1.02 20.00 19.72
C PRO A 207 1.57 21.14 20.57
N TYR A 208 2.87 21.39 20.47
CA TYR A 208 3.58 22.52 21.10
C TYR A 208 3.48 22.61 22.64
N GLY A 209 3.07 21.52 23.31
CA GLY A 209 2.81 21.57 24.75
C GLY A 209 1.63 22.46 25.13
N PHE A 210 0.83 22.89 24.14
CA PHE A 210 -0.46 23.52 24.33
C PHE A 210 -1.54 22.50 24.70
N GLU A 211 -2.74 23.02 25.01
CA GLU A 211 -3.91 22.19 25.25
C GLU A 211 -4.29 21.40 23.98
N GLN A 212 -5.02 20.33 24.18
CA GLN A 212 -5.39 19.37 23.15
C GLN A 212 -6.00 20.03 21.89
N SER A 213 -5.53 19.62 20.73
CA SER A 213 -6.12 19.97 19.44
C SER A 213 -6.89 18.77 18.91
N ALA A 214 -8.16 18.97 18.59
CA ALA A 214 -9.02 17.93 18.04
C ALA A 214 -9.48 18.30 16.63
N THR A 215 -9.39 17.35 15.71
CA THR A 215 -9.86 17.49 14.34
C THR A 215 -10.72 16.30 13.96
N GLN A 216 -11.77 16.53 13.17
CA GLN A 216 -12.70 15.49 12.76
C GLN A 216 -12.59 15.21 11.27
N GLY A 217 -13.02 14.03 10.86
CA GLY A 217 -13.11 13.59 9.48
C GLY A 217 -13.81 12.25 9.39
N ILE A 218 -13.54 11.55 8.29
CA ILE A 218 -14.02 10.19 8.06
C ILE A 218 -12.87 9.25 7.70
N VAL A 219 -13.10 7.96 7.78
CA VAL A 219 -12.23 6.96 7.17
C VAL A 219 -12.39 7.05 5.66
N SER A 220 -11.35 7.47 4.95
CA SER A 220 -11.35 7.61 3.47
C SER A 220 -10.96 6.32 2.77
N ALA A 221 -10.08 5.50 3.38
CA ALA A 221 -9.68 4.18 2.90
C ALA A 221 -9.06 3.34 4.03
N LYS A 222 -8.90 2.03 3.81
CA LYS A 222 -8.23 1.10 4.73
C LYS A 222 -7.18 0.29 3.96
N GLY A 223 -6.15 -0.19 4.67
CA GLY A 223 -5.13 -1.06 4.09
C GLY A 223 -4.22 -0.35 3.07
N ARG A 224 -4.06 0.97 3.18
CA ARG A 224 -3.17 1.71 2.27
C ARG A 224 -1.71 1.42 2.60
N SER A 225 -0.95 1.04 1.56
CA SER A 225 0.51 0.99 1.63
C SER A 225 1.09 2.27 1.05
N LEU A 226 2.09 2.82 1.72
CA LEU A 226 2.79 4.01 1.27
C LEU A 226 4.18 3.63 0.75
N PRO A 227 4.74 4.37 -0.22
CA PRO A 227 6.10 4.14 -0.69
C PRO A 227 7.10 4.22 0.48
N GLY A 228 7.90 3.18 0.67
CA GLY A 228 8.85 3.07 1.78
C GLY A 228 8.31 2.44 3.07
N ASP A 229 7.00 2.46 3.31
CA ASP A 229 6.33 1.98 4.54
C ASP A 229 5.53 0.69 4.29
N GLY A 230 6.10 -0.28 3.59
CA GLY A 230 5.40 -1.46 3.09
C GLY A 230 4.86 -2.44 4.14
N VAL A 231 5.11 -2.22 5.45
CA VAL A 231 4.67 -3.13 6.52
C VAL A 231 3.33 -2.71 7.13
N VAL A 232 2.99 -1.40 7.09
CA VAL A 232 1.80 -0.87 7.76
C VAL A 232 0.61 -0.77 6.81
N PRO A 233 -0.54 -1.41 7.12
CA PRO A 233 -1.79 -1.25 6.37
C PRO A 233 -2.55 -0.01 6.87
N PHE A 234 -2.12 1.18 6.49
CA PHE A 234 -2.64 2.45 7.02
C PHE A 234 -4.16 2.62 6.86
N ILE A 235 -4.75 3.26 7.87
CA ILE A 235 -6.08 3.89 7.77
C ILE A 235 -5.87 5.28 7.18
N GLN A 236 -6.50 5.57 6.03
CA GLN A 236 -6.52 6.90 5.44
C GLN A 236 -7.73 7.68 5.96
N THR A 237 -7.52 8.95 6.31
CA THR A 237 -8.58 9.86 6.76
C THR A 237 -8.39 11.27 6.19
N ASP A 238 -9.45 12.04 6.14
CA ASP A 238 -9.44 13.48 5.87
C ASP A 238 -9.51 14.33 7.16
N ALA A 239 -9.48 13.71 8.34
CA ALA A 239 -9.25 14.43 9.58
C ALA A 239 -7.90 15.15 9.53
N ALA A 240 -7.88 16.47 9.78
CA ALA A 240 -6.68 17.27 9.60
C ALA A 240 -5.58 16.87 10.59
N VAL A 241 -4.51 16.30 10.10
CA VAL A 241 -3.28 16.02 10.84
C VAL A 241 -2.23 17.05 10.44
N ASN A 242 -1.63 17.68 11.43
CA ASN A 242 -0.59 18.70 11.26
C ASN A 242 0.58 18.40 12.22
N PRO A 243 1.74 19.11 12.06
CA PRO A 243 2.87 18.99 12.98
C PRO A 243 2.46 19.02 14.45
N GLY A 244 2.84 17.98 15.19
CA GLY A 244 2.50 17.84 16.60
C GLY A 244 1.36 16.85 16.89
N ASN A 245 0.48 16.50 15.91
CA ASN A 245 -0.53 15.46 16.09
C ASN A 245 0.05 14.03 15.90
N SER A 246 1.22 13.90 15.25
CA SER A 246 1.89 12.60 15.06
C SER A 246 2.13 11.89 16.40
N GLY A 247 1.79 10.63 16.49
CA GLY A 247 1.79 9.82 17.71
C GLY A 247 0.52 9.92 18.54
N GLY A 248 -0.35 10.88 18.26
CA GLY A 248 -1.66 11.01 18.91
C GLY A 248 -2.68 10.00 18.38
N PRO A 249 -3.74 9.72 19.15
CA PRO A 249 -4.75 8.74 18.80
C PRO A 249 -5.71 9.26 17.71
N LEU A 250 -6.17 8.32 16.86
CA LEU A 250 -7.34 8.45 16.01
C LEU A 250 -8.47 7.64 16.65
N PHE A 251 -9.57 8.31 17.00
CA PHE A 251 -10.74 7.69 17.63
C PHE A 251 -11.85 7.41 16.63
N ASP A 252 -12.63 6.35 16.87
CA ASP A 252 -13.92 6.11 16.22
C ASP A 252 -15.03 7.02 16.84
N ALA A 253 -16.23 6.93 16.27
CA ALA A 253 -17.41 7.65 16.75
C ALA A 253 -17.82 7.29 18.20
N GLY A 254 -17.39 6.15 18.72
CA GLY A 254 -17.59 5.68 20.09
C GLY A 254 -16.51 6.14 21.06
N GLY A 255 -15.50 6.87 20.62
CA GLY A 255 -14.38 7.33 21.44
C GLY A 255 -13.36 6.24 21.75
N ARG A 256 -13.24 5.21 20.91
CA ARG A 256 -12.22 4.17 21.02
C ARG A 256 -11.11 4.43 20.02
N VAL A 257 -9.86 4.23 20.44
CA VAL A 257 -8.70 4.39 19.56
C VAL A 257 -8.67 3.27 18.52
N ILE A 258 -8.73 3.64 17.25
CA ILE A 258 -8.62 2.73 16.10
C ILE A 258 -7.29 2.86 15.40
N GLY A 259 -6.53 3.94 15.63
CA GLY A 259 -5.23 4.15 15.00
C GLY A 259 -4.37 5.19 15.71
N ILE A 260 -3.14 5.32 15.25
CA ILE A 260 -2.15 6.31 15.67
C ILE A 260 -1.86 7.21 14.48
N ASN A 261 -2.10 8.52 14.63
CA ASN A 261 -1.78 9.49 13.57
C ASN A 261 -0.26 9.46 13.29
N ALA A 262 0.14 9.19 12.05
CA ALA A 262 1.54 9.03 11.70
C ALA A 262 2.02 10.15 10.77
N GLN A 263 1.42 10.27 9.60
CA GLN A 263 1.92 11.15 8.56
C GLN A 263 0.81 11.66 7.64
N ILE A 264 1.16 12.67 6.83
CA ILE A 264 0.31 13.20 5.76
C ILE A 264 1.01 13.01 4.41
N TYR A 265 0.24 12.85 3.36
CA TYR A 265 0.75 13.05 2.01
C TYR A 265 0.69 14.55 1.69
N SER A 266 1.84 15.17 1.48
CA SER A 266 1.91 16.62 1.28
C SER A 266 3.05 17.01 0.33
N GLN A 267 2.77 17.95 -0.57
CA GLN A 267 3.77 18.54 -1.48
C GLN A 267 4.41 19.82 -0.90
N ASN A 268 3.79 20.44 0.09
CA ASN A 268 4.23 21.71 0.69
C ASN A 268 4.40 21.67 2.21
N GLY A 269 4.32 20.48 2.83
CA GLY A 269 4.45 20.28 4.28
C GLY A 269 3.19 20.58 5.10
N GLY A 270 2.08 20.98 4.49
CA GLY A 270 0.79 21.18 5.16
C GLY A 270 -0.23 20.11 4.79
N PHE A 271 -1.26 19.94 5.61
CA PHE A 271 -2.37 19.02 5.34
C PHE A 271 -3.11 19.36 4.04
N GLN A 272 -3.30 18.36 3.18
CA GLN A 272 -3.93 18.47 1.86
C GLN A 272 -5.11 17.49 1.68
N GLY A 273 -5.80 17.13 2.75
CA GLY A 273 -6.92 16.18 2.70
C GLY A 273 -6.53 14.70 2.79
N LEU A 274 -5.25 14.39 2.94
CA LEU A 274 -4.74 13.02 3.01
C LEU A 274 -3.89 12.86 4.27
N ALA A 275 -4.43 12.17 5.27
CA ALA A 275 -3.72 11.77 6.48
C ALA A 275 -3.78 10.25 6.65
N PHE A 276 -2.78 9.70 7.32
CA PHE A 276 -2.60 8.27 7.50
C PHE A 276 -2.36 7.95 8.97
N ALA A 277 -3.07 6.94 9.46
CA ALA A 277 -2.94 6.44 10.82
C ALA A 277 -2.57 4.95 10.80
N ILE A 278 -1.65 4.57 11.68
CA ILE A 278 -1.25 3.19 11.93
C ILE A 278 -2.39 2.51 12.69
N PRO A 279 -2.94 1.36 12.25
CA PRO A 279 -3.99 0.66 12.99
C PRO A 279 -3.55 0.31 14.41
N VAL A 280 -4.44 0.47 15.39
CA VAL A 280 -4.08 0.29 16.80
C VAL A 280 -3.73 -1.16 17.14
N ASP A 281 -4.28 -2.15 16.46
CA ASP A 281 -3.93 -3.56 16.65
C ASP A 281 -2.47 -3.85 16.25
N VAL A 282 -1.94 -3.18 15.21
CA VAL A 282 -0.52 -3.21 14.85
C VAL A 282 0.31 -2.64 16.00
N ALA A 283 -0.07 -1.46 16.51
CA ALA A 283 0.64 -0.80 17.59
C ALA A 283 0.65 -1.63 18.89
N LEU A 284 -0.45 -2.32 19.20
CA LEU A 284 -0.54 -3.19 20.38
C LEU A 284 0.36 -4.41 20.26
N ARG A 285 0.43 -5.04 19.07
CA ARG A 285 1.38 -6.17 18.83
C ARG A 285 2.83 -5.73 18.99
N VAL A 286 3.18 -4.57 18.45
CA VAL A 286 4.51 -3.96 18.60
C VAL A 286 4.81 -3.66 20.07
N LYS A 287 3.87 -3.01 20.77
CA LYS A 287 3.98 -2.73 22.22
C LYS A 287 4.25 -3.99 23.02
N ASP A 288 3.51 -5.07 22.78
CA ASP A 288 3.67 -6.32 23.53
C ASP A 288 5.07 -6.93 23.32
N GLN A 289 5.62 -6.91 22.10
CA GLN A 289 6.97 -7.36 21.83
C GLN A 289 8.03 -6.46 22.48
N ILE A 290 7.88 -5.14 22.37
CA ILE A 290 8.80 -4.19 22.99
C ILE A 290 8.82 -4.33 24.50
N VAL A 291 7.66 -4.47 25.14
CA VAL A 291 7.58 -4.66 26.60
C VAL A 291 8.21 -5.97 27.03
N ALA A 292 8.05 -7.05 26.24
CA ALA A 292 8.58 -8.37 26.56
C ALA A 292 10.09 -8.51 26.24
N HIS A 293 10.56 -7.92 25.14
CA HIS A 293 11.89 -8.21 24.57
C HIS A 293 12.74 -6.97 24.30
N GLY A 294 12.19 -5.76 24.39
CA GLY A 294 12.86 -4.50 24.08
C GLY A 294 12.96 -4.18 22.58
N HIS A 295 12.55 -5.07 21.70
CA HIS A 295 12.59 -4.92 20.25
C HIS A 295 11.46 -5.70 19.57
N VAL A 296 11.29 -5.49 18.27
CA VAL A 296 10.32 -6.21 17.43
C VAL A 296 11.06 -7.07 16.41
N ASP A 297 10.65 -8.32 16.29
CA ASP A 297 11.11 -9.24 15.24
C ASP A 297 10.10 -9.24 14.10
N HIS A 298 10.51 -8.80 12.91
CA HIS A 298 9.74 -8.87 11.68
C HIS A 298 10.10 -10.08 10.86
N ALA A 299 9.08 -10.76 10.33
CA ALA A 299 9.31 -11.81 9.37
C ALA A 299 9.61 -11.23 7.98
N ARG A 300 10.32 -12.01 7.16
CA ARG A 300 10.59 -11.69 5.76
C ARG A 300 10.32 -12.89 4.85
N LEU A 301 9.72 -12.60 3.72
CA LEU A 301 9.56 -13.54 2.62
C LEU A 301 10.81 -13.59 1.74
N GLY A 302 11.44 -12.45 1.51
CA GLY A 302 12.63 -12.28 0.67
C GLY A 302 12.27 -12.21 -0.81
N VAL A 303 11.35 -11.31 -1.14
CA VAL A 303 10.93 -10.99 -2.50
C VAL A 303 10.89 -9.47 -2.70
N THR A 304 11.04 -9.04 -3.94
CA THR A 304 10.61 -7.72 -4.39
C THR A 304 9.24 -7.87 -5.04
N LEU A 305 8.28 -7.08 -4.59
CA LEU A 305 6.91 -7.11 -5.09
C LEU A 305 6.60 -5.84 -5.87
N GLN A 306 5.69 -5.96 -6.82
CA GLN A 306 5.20 -4.87 -7.65
C GLN A 306 3.69 -4.99 -7.80
N ASP A 307 2.98 -3.84 -7.81
CA ASP A 307 1.56 -3.81 -8.11
C ASP A 307 1.29 -4.19 -9.57
N LEU A 308 0.18 -4.90 -9.79
CA LEU A 308 -0.25 -5.22 -11.13
C LEU A 308 -1.00 -4.03 -11.76
N SER A 309 -0.55 -3.60 -12.94
CA SER A 309 -1.37 -2.78 -13.83
C SER A 309 -2.24 -3.66 -14.72
N ALA A 310 -3.30 -3.10 -15.31
CA ALA A 310 -4.17 -3.84 -16.23
C ALA A 310 -3.41 -4.46 -17.43
N PRO A 311 -2.43 -3.75 -18.07
CA PRO A 311 -1.59 -4.34 -19.11
C PRO A 311 -0.71 -5.49 -18.60
N LEU A 312 -0.15 -5.39 -17.39
CA LEU A 312 0.64 -6.49 -16.79
C LEU A 312 -0.25 -7.71 -16.53
N ALA A 313 -1.41 -7.54 -15.92
CA ALA A 313 -2.36 -8.62 -15.68
C ALA A 313 -2.73 -9.36 -16.97
N GLY A 314 -3.02 -8.62 -18.04
CA GLY A 314 -3.28 -9.18 -19.37
C GLY A 314 -2.11 -9.99 -19.93
N SER A 315 -0.86 -9.55 -19.73
CA SER A 315 0.36 -10.27 -20.18
C SER A 315 0.55 -11.60 -19.44
N PHE A 316 0.11 -11.69 -18.19
CA PHE A 316 0.08 -12.92 -17.39
C PHE A 316 -1.20 -13.76 -17.57
N GLY A 317 -2.14 -13.30 -18.43
CA GLY A 317 -3.40 -13.99 -18.72
C GLY A 317 -4.42 -13.90 -17.60
N MET A 318 -4.31 -12.88 -16.74
CA MET A 318 -5.28 -12.58 -15.68
C MET A 318 -6.39 -11.66 -16.22
N LYS A 319 -7.58 -11.76 -15.62
CA LYS A 319 -8.77 -10.96 -15.99
C LYS A 319 -8.85 -9.62 -15.27
N SER A 320 -8.24 -9.53 -14.09
CA SER A 320 -8.20 -8.32 -13.26
C SER A 320 -6.75 -8.04 -12.80
N PRO A 321 -6.40 -6.79 -12.46
CA PRO A 321 -5.09 -6.43 -11.95
C PRO A 321 -4.94 -6.70 -10.44
N ASP A 322 -5.73 -7.61 -9.87
CA ASP A 322 -5.64 -7.98 -8.47
C ASP A 322 -4.48 -8.92 -8.21
N GLY A 323 -3.65 -8.58 -7.23
CA GLY A 323 -2.53 -9.39 -6.80
C GLY A 323 -1.22 -8.62 -6.71
N ALA A 324 -0.19 -9.30 -6.20
CA ALA A 324 1.18 -8.80 -6.07
C ALA A 324 2.11 -9.59 -7.00
N LEU A 325 2.69 -8.91 -7.98
CA LEU A 325 3.65 -9.51 -8.91
C LEU A 325 5.01 -9.66 -8.23
N VAL A 326 5.57 -10.86 -8.24
CA VAL A 326 6.93 -11.12 -7.76
C VAL A 326 7.92 -10.68 -8.84
N ALA A 327 8.57 -9.54 -8.61
CA ALA A 327 9.61 -9.01 -9.51
C ALA A 327 10.92 -9.78 -9.35
N SER A 328 11.32 -10.07 -8.11
CA SER A 328 12.52 -10.87 -7.83
C SER A 328 12.39 -11.69 -6.56
N VAL A 329 13.21 -12.74 -6.44
CA VAL A 329 13.31 -13.60 -5.25
C VAL A 329 14.74 -13.62 -4.77
N VAL A 330 14.96 -13.26 -3.51
CA VAL A 330 16.29 -13.25 -2.89
C VAL A 330 16.80 -14.68 -2.74
N PRO A 331 17.99 -15.05 -3.24
CA PRO A 331 18.57 -16.37 -3.08
C PRO A 331 18.67 -16.77 -1.58
N GLY A 332 18.33 -18.02 -1.28
CA GLY A 332 18.37 -18.56 0.10
C GLY A 332 17.25 -18.08 1.02
N SER A 333 16.40 -17.16 0.57
CA SER A 333 15.26 -16.65 1.35
C SER A 333 14.16 -17.71 1.60
N ALA A 334 13.18 -17.36 2.41
CA ALA A 334 11.98 -18.16 2.63
C ALA A 334 11.23 -18.41 1.32
N ALA A 335 11.09 -17.39 0.47
CA ALA A 335 10.48 -17.49 -0.84
C ALA A 335 11.23 -18.46 -1.76
N ALA A 336 12.57 -18.35 -1.84
CA ALA A 336 13.40 -19.25 -2.66
C ALA A 336 13.27 -20.69 -2.20
N LYS A 337 13.32 -20.94 -0.87
CA LYS A 337 13.18 -22.28 -0.29
C LYS A 337 11.81 -22.89 -0.55
N ALA A 338 10.75 -22.08 -0.58
CA ALA A 338 9.40 -22.52 -0.89
C ALA A 338 9.18 -22.73 -2.41
N GLY A 339 10.08 -22.23 -3.27
CA GLY A 339 9.96 -22.37 -4.72
C GLY A 339 9.12 -21.26 -5.38
N LEU A 340 9.03 -20.08 -4.76
CA LEU A 340 8.50 -18.88 -5.39
C LEU A 340 9.46 -18.39 -6.48
N LYS A 341 8.92 -17.84 -7.56
CA LYS A 341 9.69 -17.42 -8.74
C LYS A 341 9.30 -16.00 -9.18
N ALA A 342 10.24 -15.31 -9.82
CA ALA A 342 9.91 -14.09 -10.55
C ALA A 342 8.87 -14.39 -11.63
N GLY A 343 7.86 -13.52 -11.77
CA GLY A 343 6.71 -13.72 -12.65
C GLY A 343 5.51 -14.42 -12.00
N ASP A 344 5.62 -14.91 -10.77
CA ASP A 344 4.45 -15.34 -10.00
C ASP A 344 3.61 -14.14 -9.59
N VAL A 345 2.29 -14.28 -9.55
CA VAL A 345 1.41 -13.28 -8.96
C VAL A 345 0.75 -13.87 -7.72
N ILE A 346 1.00 -13.26 -6.56
CA ILE A 346 0.38 -13.67 -5.30
C ILE A 346 -1.03 -13.07 -5.28
N THR A 347 -2.06 -13.92 -5.28
CA THR A 347 -3.47 -13.52 -5.31
C THR A 347 -4.18 -13.68 -3.97
N ALA A 348 -3.62 -14.47 -3.04
CA ALA A 348 -4.05 -14.52 -1.65
C ALA A 348 -2.90 -14.94 -0.73
N VAL A 349 -2.99 -14.56 0.54
CA VAL A 349 -2.15 -15.05 1.65
C VAL A 349 -3.10 -15.64 2.68
N ASP A 350 -2.96 -16.94 2.92
CA ASP A 350 -3.95 -17.74 3.64
C ASP A 350 -5.35 -17.55 3.01
N ASP A 351 -6.38 -17.26 3.80
CA ASP A 351 -7.74 -17.02 3.31
C ASP A 351 -8.01 -15.57 2.87
N ASN A 352 -6.99 -14.72 2.86
CA ASN A 352 -7.16 -13.29 2.59
C ASN A 352 -6.72 -12.93 1.18
N ALA A 353 -7.61 -12.36 0.39
CA ALA A 353 -7.30 -11.86 -0.95
C ALA A 353 -6.19 -10.79 -0.92
N VAL A 354 -5.38 -10.78 -1.96
CA VAL A 354 -4.33 -9.79 -2.22
C VAL A 354 -4.76 -8.97 -3.43
N HIS A 355 -4.84 -7.65 -3.26
CA HIS A 355 -5.17 -6.71 -4.33
C HIS A 355 -3.94 -5.94 -4.80
N VAL A 356 -3.02 -5.62 -3.88
CA VAL A 356 -1.80 -4.86 -4.14
C VAL A 356 -0.59 -5.48 -3.41
N ALA A 357 0.62 -5.12 -3.81
CA ALA A 357 1.87 -5.61 -3.21
C ALA A 357 1.95 -5.35 -1.69
N GLY A 358 1.43 -4.22 -1.24
CA GLY A 358 1.37 -3.87 0.17
C GLY A 358 0.58 -4.83 1.04
N ASP A 359 -0.44 -5.51 0.50
CA ASP A 359 -1.21 -6.53 1.25
C ASP A 359 -0.33 -7.70 1.68
N VAL A 360 0.58 -8.13 0.80
CA VAL A 360 1.55 -9.18 1.11
C VAL A 360 2.61 -8.67 2.09
N SER A 361 3.15 -7.48 1.84
CA SER A 361 4.19 -6.87 2.68
C SER A 361 3.70 -6.70 4.12
N SER A 362 2.48 -6.21 4.31
CA SER A 362 1.89 -6.02 5.64
C SER A 362 1.68 -7.35 6.37
N ARG A 363 1.10 -8.35 5.70
CA ARG A 363 0.85 -9.66 6.34
C ARG A 363 2.13 -10.37 6.73
N VAL A 364 3.13 -10.35 5.84
CA VAL A 364 4.44 -10.93 6.12
C VAL A 364 5.17 -10.15 7.20
N GLY A 365 5.22 -8.82 7.10
CA GLY A 365 5.97 -7.98 8.03
C GLY A 365 5.40 -7.97 9.45
N LEU A 366 4.09 -8.18 9.61
CA LEU A 366 3.42 -8.28 10.91
C LEU A 366 3.41 -9.69 11.50
N ALA A 367 3.84 -10.71 10.74
CA ALA A 367 4.03 -12.08 11.21
C ALA A 367 5.38 -12.22 11.96
N LYS A 368 5.56 -13.35 12.64
CA LYS A 368 6.80 -13.69 13.33
C LYS A 368 7.71 -14.53 12.44
N PRO A 369 9.04 -14.42 12.57
CA PRO A 369 9.95 -15.37 11.96
C PRO A 369 9.61 -16.80 12.39
N GLY A 370 9.51 -17.72 11.42
CA GLY A 370 9.09 -19.12 11.65
C GLY A 370 7.60 -19.38 11.46
N ASP A 371 6.76 -18.37 11.38
CA ASP A 371 5.34 -18.55 11.08
C ASP A 371 5.16 -19.19 9.70
N ARG A 372 4.12 -20.02 9.58
CA ARG A 372 3.73 -20.66 8.33
C ARG A 372 2.52 -19.95 7.75
N MET A 373 2.56 -19.73 6.44
CA MET A 373 1.42 -19.19 5.68
C MET A 373 1.35 -19.88 4.32
N THR A 374 0.18 -19.84 3.70
CA THR A 374 -0.05 -20.38 2.36
C THR A 374 -0.21 -19.22 1.39
N LEU A 375 0.65 -19.14 0.39
CA LEU A 375 0.51 -18.20 -0.70
C LEU A 375 -0.29 -18.86 -1.82
N VAL A 376 -1.35 -18.20 -2.27
CA VAL A 376 -2.08 -18.59 -3.47
C VAL A 376 -1.50 -17.80 -4.63
N LEU A 377 -0.93 -18.53 -5.59
CA LEU A 377 -0.23 -17.95 -6.73
C LEU A 377 -1.01 -18.14 -8.02
N TRP A 378 -0.87 -17.17 -8.92
CA TRP A 378 -1.12 -17.33 -10.34
C TRP A 378 0.23 -17.51 -11.04
N ARG A 379 0.47 -18.73 -11.57
CA ARG A 379 1.71 -19.14 -12.26
C ARG A 379 1.36 -19.90 -13.54
N ASP A 380 1.95 -19.53 -14.66
CA ASP A 380 1.70 -20.18 -15.96
C ASP A 380 0.20 -20.34 -16.28
N LYS A 381 -0.59 -19.30 -16.01
CA LYS A 381 -2.05 -19.24 -16.18
C LYS A 381 -2.84 -20.26 -15.35
N SER A 382 -2.28 -20.75 -14.26
CA SER A 382 -2.92 -21.66 -13.33
C SER A 382 -2.77 -21.21 -11.86
N ARG A 383 -3.72 -21.61 -11.02
CA ARG A 383 -3.63 -21.41 -9.57
C ARG A 383 -2.70 -22.45 -8.96
N VAL A 384 -1.81 -22.00 -8.07
CA VAL A 384 -0.90 -22.86 -7.31
C VAL A 384 -0.94 -22.43 -5.84
N ASP A 385 -1.19 -23.34 -4.93
CA ASP A 385 -1.10 -23.08 -3.49
C ASP A 385 0.31 -23.49 -3.00
N LEU A 386 1.02 -22.51 -2.40
CA LEU A 386 2.42 -22.66 -2.00
C LEU A 386 2.57 -22.41 -0.49
N PRO A 387 2.83 -23.46 0.33
CA PRO A 387 3.13 -23.26 1.74
C PRO A 387 4.53 -22.69 1.92
N VAL A 388 4.65 -21.64 2.75
CA VAL A 388 5.90 -20.94 3.04
C VAL A 388 6.11 -20.86 4.55
N THR A 389 7.34 -21.10 5.01
CA THR A 389 7.76 -20.77 6.38
C THR A 389 8.58 -19.49 6.32
N LEU A 390 8.14 -18.45 7.02
CA LEU A 390 8.77 -17.14 6.98
C LEU A 390 10.15 -17.13 7.63
N GLY A 391 11.07 -16.38 7.04
CA GLY A 391 12.43 -16.17 7.55
C GLY A 391 12.53 -14.93 8.45
N ARG A 392 13.70 -14.76 9.06
CA ARG A 392 14.10 -13.52 9.77
C ARG A 392 14.72 -12.53 8.78
N ALA A 393 14.64 -11.25 9.07
CA ALA A 393 15.32 -10.21 8.28
C ALA A 393 16.84 -10.27 8.51
N GLU A 394 17.60 -10.82 7.54
CA GLU A 394 19.04 -10.66 7.46
C GLU A 394 19.39 -9.77 6.26
N GLY A 395 20.34 -8.86 6.38
CA GLY A 395 20.62 -7.85 5.35
C GLY A 395 21.38 -8.41 4.15
N ALA A 396 21.01 -8.00 2.93
CA ALA A 396 21.78 -8.22 1.70
C ALA A 396 21.54 -7.13 0.64
N SER A 397 22.60 -6.71 -0.02
CA SER A 397 22.67 -5.77 -1.15
C SER A 397 22.77 -6.51 -2.49
N ALA A 398 22.26 -5.92 -3.59
CA ALA A 398 22.29 -6.48 -4.93
C ALA A 398 22.91 -5.54 -5.98
N GLN A 399 23.46 -6.08 -7.07
CA GLN A 399 24.13 -5.37 -8.16
C GLN A 399 23.79 -5.95 -9.55
N ALA A 400 23.90 -5.16 -10.62
CA ALA A 400 23.35 -5.33 -11.97
C ALA A 400 24.31 -5.53 -13.16
N ALA A 401 23.88 -5.81 -14.39
CA ALA A 401 24.55 -5.63 -15.72
C ALA A 401 23.84 -6.10 -17.02
N THR A 402 24.31 -5.96 -18.18
CA THR A 402 24.12 -5.34 -19.52
C THR A 402 24.12 -6.27 -20.80
N PRO A 403 23.99 -5.89 -22.13
CA PRO A 403 22.92 -5.82 -23.18
C PRO A 403 22.85 -6.74 -24.42
N ALA A 404 21.81 -6.63 -25.33
CA ALA A 404 21.75 -6.69 -26.82
C ALA A 404 20.39 -6.90 -27.52
N ASP A 405 20.21 -6.50 -28.75
CA ASP A 405 19.15 -6.10 -29.67
C ASP A 405 17.86 -6.92 -29.92
N SER A 406 16.69 -6.18 -30.13
CA SER A 406 15.47 -6.70 -30.75
C SER A 406 14.62 -5.59 -31.39
N GLU A 407 14.54 -5.56 -32.73
CA GLU A 407 14.04 -4.45 -33.56
C GLU A 407 12.56 -4.08 -33.42
N LYS A 408 11.64 -5.00 -33.08
CA LYS A 408 10.19 -4.68 -32.98
C LYS A 408 9.75 -4.11 -31.65
N LEU A 409 10.45 -4.41 -30.59
CA LEU A 409 10.28 -3.76 -29.29
C LEU A 409 10.89 -2.36 -29.28
N GLY A 410 11.75 -2.06 -30.26
CA GLY A 410 12.58 -0.87 -30.24
C GLY A 410 13.73 -0.97 -29.27
N LEU A 411 14.22 -2.18 -29.02
CA LEU A 411 15.35 -2.45 -28.14
C LEU A 411 16.57 -2.92 -28.94
N ALA A 412 17.67 -2.22 -28.74
CA ALA A 412 18.98 -2.68 -29.09
C ALA A 412 19.56 -3.51 -27.93
N LEU A 413 19.77 -4.84 -28.12
CA LEU A 413 20.09 -5.79 -27.05
C LEU A 413 21.40 -6.59 -27.31
N ARG A 414 22.39 -6.72 -26.40
CA ARG A 414 23.60 -7.58 -26.47
C ARG A 414 23.75 -8.49 -25.22
N PRO A 415 24.25 -9.72 -25.31
CA PRO A 415 24.53 -10.55 -24.13
C PRO A 415 25.56 -9.89 -23.20
N LEU A 416 25.45 -10.19 -21.90
CA LEU A 416 26.43 -9.76 -20.90
C LEU A 416 27.74 -10.53 -21.00
N GLU A 417 28.85 -9.84 -20.81
CA GLU A 417 30.14 -10.49 -20.59
C GLU A 417 30.23 -11.08 -19.17
N ARG A 418 31.04 -12.10 -18.95
CA ARG A 418 31.21 -12.77 -17.64
C ARG A 418 31.68 -11.83 -16.54
N GLY A 419 32.38 -10.75 -16.91
CA GLY A 419 32.82 -9.69 -15.97
C GLY A 419 31.64 -8.83 -15.53
N GLU A 420 30.83 -8.40 -16.48
CA GLU A 420 29.63 -7.60 -16.28
C GLU A 420 28.59 -8.34 -15.43
N LEU A 421 28.33 -9.63 -15.71
CA LEU A 421 27.45 -10.49 -14.92
C LEU A 421 27.86 -10.56 -13.45
N ARG A 422 29.17 -10.67 -13.18
CA ARG A 422 29.72 -10.71 -11.80
C ARG A 422 29.63 -9.36 -11.09
N SER A 423 29.95 -8.29 -11.82
CA SER A 423 29.85 -6.92 -11.25
C SER A 423 28.40 -6.57 -10.89
N ALA A 424 27.49 -7.20 -11.52
CA ALA A 424 26.07 -6.99 -11.47
C ALA A 424 25.32 -7.94 -10.54
N GLY A 425 25.95 -8.99 -10.05
CA GLY A 425 25.29 -10.01 -9.25
C GLY A 425 24.16 -10.72 -9.97
N LEU A 426 24.24 -10.83 -11.32
CA LEU A 426 23.24 -11.50 -12.16
C LEU A 426 23.79 -12.78 -12.75
N ASP A 427 22.95 -13.81 -12.84
CA ASP A 427 23.31 -15.09 -13.49
C ASP A 427 23.08 -15.04 -15.01
N HIS A 428 22.22 -14.12 -15.49
CA HIS A 428 21.87 -13.96 -16.91
C HIS A 428 21.23 -12.59 -17.16
N GLY A 429 21.12 -12.22 -18.42
CA GLY A 429 20.40 -11.03 -18.87
C GLY A 429 20.94 -10.49 -20.20
N LEU A 430 20.23 -9.52 -20.74
CA LEU A 430 20.56 -8.84 -21.97
C LEU A 430 20.57 -7.31 -21.76
N LEU A 431 21.66 -6.52 -22.00
CA LEU A 431 21.74 -5.01 -21.91
C LEU A 431 20.97 -4.36 -23.02
N ILE A 432 20.27 -3.39 -22.66
CA ILE A 432 19.57 -2.50 -23.58
C ILE A 432 20.52 -1.37 -23.95
N GLU A 433 21.17 -1.42 -25.11
CA GLU A 433 22.08 -0.36 -25.58
C GLU A 433 21.34 0.85 -26.12
N GLN A 434 20.22 0.62 -26.81
CA GLN A 434 19.38 1.69 -27.35
C GLN A 434 17.92 1.33 -27.19
N VAL A 435 17.10 2.37 -26.99
CA VAL A 435 15.65 2.22 -26.82
C VAL A 435 14.93 3.18 -27.76
N THR A 436 14.03 2.65 -28.56
CA THR A 436 13.18 3.39 -29.50
C THR A 436 11.74 2.85 -29.46
N GLY A 437 10.81 3.49 -30.12
CA GLY A 437 9.46 2.97 -30.34
C GLY A 437 8.70 2.60 -29.05
N PRO A 438 7.99 1.45 -29.04
CA PRO A 438 7.13 1.05 -27.93
C PRO A 438 7.84 0.92 -26.59
N ALA A 439 9.05 0.37 -26.54
CA ALA A 439 9.80 0.23 -25.30
C ALA A 439 10.14 1.58 -24.66
N ARG A 440 10.51 2.57 -25.47
CA ARG A 440 10.77 3.93 -24.99
C ARG A 440 9.51 4.61 -24.42
N MET A 441 8.36 4.43 -25.08
CA MET A 441 7.09 4.93 -24.59
C MET A 441 6.67 4.28 -23.26
N ALA A 442 7.06 3.02 -23.06
CA ALA A 442 6.83 2.29 -21.82
C ALA A 442 7.81 2.67 -20.68
N GLY A 443 8.77 3.57 -20.91
CA GLY A 443 9.72 4.03 -19.90
C GLY A 443 10.95 3.13 -19.71
N ILE A 444 11.27 2.28 -20.68
CA ILE A 444 12.55 1.55 -20.71
C ILE A 444 13.66 2.49 -21.16
N GLU A 445 14.82 2.37 -20.56
CA GLU A 445 15.99 3.23 -20.79
C GLU A 445 17.20 2.45 -21.27
N ALA A 446 18.12 3.13 -21.98
CA ALA A 446 19.42 2.55 -22.29
C ALA A 446 20.22 2.36 -20.99
N GLY A 447 20.82 1.20 -20.83
CA GLY A 447 21.47 0.78 -19.58
C GLY A 447 20.63 -0.18 -18.75
N ASP A 448 19.32 -0.29 -18.97
CA ASP A 448 18.49 -1.33 -18.36
C ASP A 448 18.92 -2.74 -18.81
N VAL A 449 18.63 -3.74 -17.98
CA VAL A 449 18.92 -5.14 -18.27
C VAL A 449 17.64 -5.93 -18.42
N LEU A 450 17.39 -6.49 -19.57
CA LEU A 450 16.30 -7.42 -19.78
C LEU A 450 16.64 -8.78 -19.18
N LEU A 451 15.91 -9.19 -18.16
CA LEU A 451 16.08 -10.47 -17.44
C LEU A 451 15.07 -11.51 -17.87
N ALA A 452 13.82 -11.10 -18.12
CA ALA A 452 12.76 -12.01 -18.54
C ALA A 452 11.75 -11.33 -19.46
N LEU A 453 11.04 -12.14 -20.26
CA LEU A 453 9.95 -11.73 -21.13
C LEU A 453 8.72 -12.57 -20.81
N ASN A 454 7.61 -11.91 -20.43
CA ASN A 454 6.38 -12.59 -19.98
C ASN A 454 6.64 -13.64 -18.88
N GLY A 455 7.51 -13.33 -17.91
CA GLY A 455 7.91 -14.22 -16.83
C GLY A 455 8.92 -15.32 -17.21
N LYS A 456 9.31 -15.46 -18.48
CA LYS A 456 10.31 -16.44 -18.93
C LYS A 456 11.70 -15.80 -18.99
N PRO A 457 12.72 -16.36 -18.31
CA PRO A 457 14.08 -15.84 -18.36
C PRO A 457 14.64 -15.78 -19.78
N VAL A 458 15.33 -14.70 -20.11
CA VAL A 458 16.01 -14.53 -21.41
C VAL A 458 17.52 -14.44 -21.21
N GLN A 459 18.26 -15.21 -22.01
CA GLN A 459 19.73 -15.28 -22.01
C GLN A 459 20.32 -14.98 -23.40
N ARG A 460 19.49 -15.03 -24.44
CA ARG A 460 19.87 -14.82 -25.82
C ARG A 460 18.81 -14.02 -26.55
N VAL A 461 19.25 -13.20 -27.50
CA VAL A 461 18.39 -12.32 -28.32
C VAL A 461 17.35 -13.12 -29.11
N GLU A 462 17.71 -14.33 -29.52
CA GLU A 462 16.85 -15.22 -30.31
C GLU A 462 15.57 -15.57 -29.55
N GLN A 463 15.63 -15.70 -28.20
CA GLN A 463 14.46 -15.97 -27.35
C GLN A 463 13.46 -14.78 -27.37
N VAL A 464 13.98 -13.57 -27.40
CA VAL A 464 13.15 -12.36 -27.53
C VAL A 464 12.52 -12.31 -28.92
N ARG A 465 13.31 -12.58 -29.98
CA ARG A 465 12.83 -12.63 -31.37
C ARG A 465 11.75 -13.69 -31.57
N GLU A 466 11.89 -14.85 -30.93
CA GLU A 466 10.92 -15.95 -31.02
C GLU A 466 9.56 -15.54 -30.43
N VAL A 467 9.53 -14.91 -29.27
CA VAL A 467 8.31 -14.38 -28.67
C VAL A 467 7.70 -13.31 -29.59
N MET A 468 8.52 -12.43 -30.16
CA MET A 468 8.07 -11.36 -31.05
C MET A 468 7.53 -11.86 -32.41
N ARG A 469 7.93 -13.05 -32.86
CA ARG A 469 7.35 -13.68 -34.07
C ARG A 469 5.86 -14.01 -33.92
N SER A 470 5.39 -14.29 -32.72
CA SER A 470 3.97 -14.54 -32.42
C SER A 470 3.09 -13.29 -32.51
N ARG A 471 3.68 -12.11 -32.76
CA ARG A 471 3.03 -10.78 -32.83
C ARG A 471 2.09 -10.53 -31.63
N PRO A 472 2.59 -10.62 -30.39
CA PRO A 472 1.78 -10.31 -29.24
C PRO A 472 1.37 -8.83 -29.27
N LYS A 473 0.16 -8.51 -28.80
CA LYS A 473 -0.29 -7.12 -28.69
C LYS A 473 0.42 -6.38 -27.53
N GLN A 474 0.85 -7.12 -26.53
CA GLN A 474 1.58 -6.60 -25.36
C GLN A 474 2.54 -7.66 -24.81
N VAL A 475 3.61 -7.22 -24.17
CA VAL A 475 4.58 -8.06 -23.47
C VAL A 475 4.94 -7.42 -22.12
N ALA A 476 5.30 -8.26 -21.15
CA ALA A 476 5.86 -7.82 -19.86
C ALA A 476 7.36 -8.06 -19.87
N LEU A 477 8.15 -7.00 -19.81
CA LEU A 477 9.61 -7.06 -19.72
C LEU A 477 10.02 -6.96 -18.25
N LEU A 478 10.72 -7.97 -17.71
CA LEU A 478 11.42 -7.82 -16.44
C LEU A 478 12.77 -7.17 -16.72
N VAL A 479 12.95 -5.95 -16.26
CA VAL A 479 14.22 -5.23 -16.40
C VAL A 479 14.85 -4.98 -15.05
N SER A 480 16.20 -4.95 -15.01
CA SER A 480 16.97 -4.47 -13.87
C SER A 480 17.50 -3.07 -14.19
N ARG A 481 17.22 -2.11 -13.33
CA ARG A 481 17.70 -0.72 -13.37
C ARG A 481 18.28 -0.37 -12.00
N ASP A 482 19.50 0.12 -11.91
CA ASP A 482 20.17 0.49 -10.66
C ASP A 482 20.08 -0.58 -9.56
N GLY A 483 20.17 -1.86 -9.95
CA GLY A 483 20.06 -3.00 -9.03
C GLY A 483 18.63 -3.37 -8.60
N GLN A 484 17.62 -2.63 -9.04
CA GLN A 484 16.21 -2.96 -8.81
C GLN A 484 15.61 -3.69 -10.00
N GLN A 485 14.76 -4.67 -9.75
CA GLN A 485 14.06 -5.44 -10.78
C GLN A 485 12.59 -5.02 -10.82
N ILE A 486 12.13 -4.61 -12.01
CA ILE A 486 10.75 -4.16 -12.26
C ILE A 486 10.19 -4.79 -13.53
N PHE A 487 8.91 -5.12 -13.52
CA PHE A 487 8.19 -5.49 -14.75
C PHE A 487 7.62 -4.24 -15.43
N VAL A 488 7.95 -4.08 -16.70
CA VAL A 488 7.46 -2.99 -17.53
C VAL A 488 6.55 -3.56 -18.62
N PRO A 489 5.27 -3.19 -18.68
CA PRO A 489 4.37 -3.58 -19.75
C PRO A 489 4.69 -2.75 -21.00
N VAL A 490 4.86 -3.41 -22.14
CA VAL A 490 5.08 -2.78 -23.44
C VAL A 490 3.95 -3.17 -24.38
N GLU A 491 3.19 -2.17 -24.84
CA GLU A 491 2.18 -2.34 -25.88
C GLU A 491 2.82 -2.25 -27.27
N LEU A 492 2.46 -3.18 -28.16
CA LEU A 492 3.13 -3.36 -29.45
C LEU A 492 2.25 -2.97 -30.65
N GLY A 493 0.99 -2.56 -30.38
CA GLY A 493 0.05 -2.15 -31.42
C GLY A 493 -0.69 -3.31 -32.10
#